data_654069292c1ae0544e9e668d0bed98bf
#
_entry.id   654069292c1ae0544e9e668d0bed98bf
#
_cell.length_a   1.000
_cell.length_b   1.000
_cell.length_c   1.000
_cell.angle_alpha   90.00
_cell.angle_beta   90.00
_cell.angle_gamma   90.00
#
_symmetry.space_group_name_H-M   'P 1'
#
loop_
_entity.id
_entity.type
_entity.pdbx_description
1 polymer ?
#
loop_
_entity_poly.entity_id
_entity_poly.type
_entity_poly.pdbx_seq_one_letter_code
_entity_poly.pdbx_strand_id
1 'polypeptide(L)'
;VGERMEETIGFISGMEKIRVKDTPEGVVFGNLDSVFSKMLHQMGLALPRATAVFINSFEDLDPTLADNLRSRFKRYLNIGPLGLLSSTLQQLVQDPHGCLAWMEKRSSGSVAYISFGTVMTPPPGELAAIAEGLESSKVPFVWSLKEKSLVQLPKGFLDRTREQGIVVPWAPQVELLKHEATGVFVTHCGWNSVLESVSGGVPMICRPFFGDQRLNGRAVEVVWEIGMTIINGVFTKDGFEKCLDKVLVQDDGKKMKCNAKKLKELAYEAVSSKGRSSENFRGLLDAVVNII
;
A
#
# COMPACT_ATOMS: atom_id res chain seq x y z
N VAL A 1 -14.31 16.88 19.38
CA VAL A 1 -13.52 16.16 18.33
C VAL A 1 -14.38 15.11 17.64
N GLY A 2 -15.27 14.39 18.38
CA GLY A 2 -16.10 13.31 17.80
C GLY A 2 -17.00 13.72 16.62
N GLU A 3 -17.60 14.89 16.66
CA GLU A 3 -18.53 15.39 15.63
C GLU A 3 -17.85 15.80 14.31
N ARG A 4 -16.55 16.07 14.33
CA ARG A 4 -15.80 16.54 13.16
C ARG A 4 -14.98 15.44 12.45
N MET A 5 -15.09 14.19 12.86
CA MET A 5 -14.27 13.09 12.32
C MET A 5 -14.58 12.79 10.84
N GLU A 6 -15.80 13.05 10.39
CA GLU A 6 -16.22 12.87 8.99
C GLU A 6 -15.96 14.10 8.10
N GLU A 7 -15.60 15.24 8.69
CA GLU A 7 -15.27 16.43 7.91
C GLU A 7 -14.00 16.22 7.09
N THR A 8 -13.99 16.74 5.87
CA THR A 8 -12.81 16.67 5.01
C THR A 8 -11.82 17.79 5.32
N ILE A 9 -10.53 17.53 5.06
CA ILE A 9 -9.46 18.53 5.25
C ILE A 9 -9.21 19.31 3.95
N GLY A 10 -10.28 19.71 3.28
CA GLY A 10 -10.26 20.41 1.99
C GLY A 10 -9.59 21.80 1.97
N PHE A 11 -9.17 22.31 3.14
CA PHE A 11 -8.32 23.49 3.22
C PHE A 11 -6.86 23.25 2.79
N ILE A 12 -6.49 21.98 2.57
CA ILE A 12 -5.21 21.57 1.97
C ILE A 12 -5.52 21.08 0.55
N SER A 13 -5.08 21.83 -0.46
CA SER A 13 -5.27 21.45 -1.86
C SER A 13 -4.63 20.09 -2.15
N GLY A 14 -5.40 19.19 -2.77
CA GLY A 14 -5.05 17.79 -2.98
C GLY A 14 -5.57 16.85 -1.88
N MET A 15 -6.16 17.37 -0.79
CA MET A 15 -6.71 16.56 0.30
C MET A 15 -8.22 16.73 0.50
N GLU A 16 -8.93 17.19 -0.51
CA GLU A 16 -10.37 17.50 -0.45
C GLU A 16 -11.24 16.26 -0.16
N LYS A 17 -10.76 15.07 -0.48
CA LYS A 17 -11.45 13.78 -0.24
C LYS A 17 -11.03 13.09 1.05
N ILE A 18 -10.01 13.61 1.74
CA ILE A 18 -9.47 13.05 2.97
C ILE A 18 -10.23 13.62 4.15
N ARG A 19 -10.60 12.77 5.11
CA ARG A 19 -11.33 13.17 6.32
C ARG A 19 -10.40 13.26 7.51
N VAL A 20 -10.83 13.98 8.54
CA VAL A 20 -10.09 14.08 9.81
C VAL A 20 -9.75 12.69 10.35
N LYS A 21 -10.69 11.73 10.38
CA LYS A 21 -10.47 10.36 10.87
C LYS A 21 -9.49 9.53 10.05
N ASP A 22 -9.23 9.93 8.80
CA ASP A 22 -8.30 9.24 7.92
C ASP A 22 -6.84 9.67 8.20
N THR A 23 -6.61 10.80 8.91
CA THR A 23 -5.27 11.24 9.30
C THR A 23 -4.68 10.35 10.40
N PRO A 24 -3.34 10.31 10.53
CA PRO A 24 -2.72 9.57 11.63
C PRO A 24 -3.18 10.10 13.01
N GLU A 25 -3.42 9.18 13.93
CA GLU A 25 -3.67 9.53 15.32
C GLU A 25 -2.46 10.30 15.89
N GLY A 26 -2.74 11.32 16.71
CA GLY A 26 -1.71 12.19 17.26
C GLY A 26 -1.40 13.43 16.40
N VAL A 27 -2.00 13.55 15.20
CA VAL A 27 -1.86 14.76 14.36
C VAL A 27 -2.96 15.77 14.68
N VAL A 28 -4.24 15.38 14.55
CA VAL A 28 -5.39 16.25 14.79
C VAL A 28 -6.42 15.66 15.75
N PHE A 29 -6.30 14.40 16.12
CA PHE A 29 -7.15 13.71 17.09
C PHE A 29 -6.35 12.70 17.92
N GLY A 30 -6.98 12.06 18.91
CA GLY A 30 -6.33 11.15 19.86
C GLY A 30 -5.66 11.89 20.99
N ASN A 31 -4.63 11.31 21.60
CA ASN A 31 -3.89 11.94 22.70
C ASN A 31 -2.83 12.92 22.15
N LEU A 32 -3.23 14.18 21.94
CA LEU A 32 -2.35 15.24 21.40
C LEU A 32 -1.25 15.66 22.39
N ASP A 33 -1.37 15.30 23.67
CA ASP A 33 -0.36 15.56 24.70
C ASP A 33 0.71 14.47 24.80
N SER A 34 0.55 13.38 24.07
CA SER A 34 1.56 12.31 24.04
C SER A 34 2.90 12.79 23.50
N VAL A 35 3.98 12.13 23.92
CA VAL A 35 5.35 12.41 23.41
C VAL A 35 5.40 12.29 21.89
N PHE A 36 4.71 11.30 21.34
CA PHE A 36 4.65 11.06 19.89
C PHE A 36 3.96 12.23 19.16
N SER A 37 2.80 12.68 19.64
CA SER A 37 2.08 13.82 19.06
C SER A 37 2.90 15.11 19.11
N LYS A 38 3.54 15.38 20.26
CA LYS A 38 4.43 16.54 20.40
C LYS A 38 5.62 16.48 19.44
N MET A 39 6.19 15.29 19.25
CA MET A 39 7.26 15.07 18.27
C MET A 39 6.77 15.36 16.84
N LEU A 40 5.62 14.83 16.42
CA LEU A 40 5.06 15.10 15.09
C LEU A 40 4.80 16.58 14.88
N HIS A 41 4.26 17.27 15.88
CA HIS A 41 4.01 18.71 15.81
C HIS A 41 5.33 19.49 15.64
N GLN A 42 6.36 19.18 16.42
CA GLN A 42 7.67 19.81 16.31
C GLN A 42 8.33 19.54 14.95
N MET A 43 8.20 18.33 14.42
CA MET A 43 8.65 18.01 13.06
C MET A 43 7.93 18.89 12.03
N GLY A 44 6.61 19.01 12.11
CA GLY A 44 5.82 19.87 11.22
C GLY A 44 6.28 21.33 11.22
N LEU A 45 6.63 21.86 12.40
CA LEU A 45 7.19 23.22 12.54
C LEU A 45 8.64 23.34 12.01
N ALA A 46 9.41 22.28 12.05
CA ALA A 46 10.81 22.27 11.60
C ALA A 46 10.95 22.10 10.07
N LEU A 47 10.12 21.30 9.45
CA LEU A 47 10.20 20.95 8.01
C LEU A 47 10.29 22.15 7.07
N PRO A 48 9.51 23.26 7.22
CA PRO A 48 9.63 24.43 6.34
C PRO A 48 10.99 25.13 6.41
N ARG A 49 11.78 24.90 7.44
CA ARG A 49 13.14 25.47 7.62
C ARG A 49 14.22 24.57 7.00
N ALA A 50 13.89 23.34 6.64
CA ALA A 50 14.84 22.42 6.02
C ALA A 50 15.36 22.96 4.67
N THR A 51 16.59 22.64 4.34
CA THR A 51 17.20 22.97 3.03
C THR A 51 16.44 22.30 1.90
N ALA A 52 16.04 21.04 2.09
CA ALA A 52 15.19 20.29 1.19
C ALA A 52 14.32 19.29 1.95
N VAL A 53 13.13 19.02 1.43
CA VAL A 53 12.24 17.93 1.86
C VAL A 53 12.06 17.02 0.66
N PHE A 54 12.35 15.74 0.84
CA PHE A 54 12.14 14.73 -0.20
C PHE A 54 11.30 13.58 0.31
N ILE A 55 10.49 13.02 -0.56
CA ILE A 55 9.64 11.88 -0.24
C ILE A 55 9.77 10.78 -1.29
N ASN A 56 9.60 9.55 -0.84
CA ASN A 56 9.48 8.38 -1.71
C ASN A 56 8.08 8.37 -2.33
N SER A 57 7.89 9.18 -3.37
CA SER A 57 6.66 9.32 -4.16
C SER A 57 7.03 9.87 -5.55
N PHE A 58 6.06 9.99 -6.44
CA PHE A 58 6.22 10.61 -7.75
C PHE A 58 5.13 11.66 -7.99
N GLU A 59 5.42 12.63 -8.83
CA GLU A 59 4.63 13.83 -9.04
C GLU A 59 3.18 13.52 -9.46
N ASP A 60 3.06 12.61 -10.44
CA ASP A 60 1.79 12.29 -11.08
C ASP A 60 0.86 11.42 -10.22
N LEU A 61 1.31 10.95 -9.05
CA LEU A 61 0.46 10.25 -8.10
C LEU A 61 -0.58 11.20 -7.49
N ASP A 62 -0.16 12.44 -7.16
CA ASP A 62 -1.03 13.52 -6.69
C ASP A 62 -0.42 14.89 -7.05
N PRO A 63 -0.64 15.38 -8.29
CA PRO A 63 -0.04 16.62 -8.76
C PRO A 63 -0.46 17.84 -7.93
N THR A 64 -1.74 17.89 -7.51
CA THR A 64 -2.28 19.02 -6.74
C THR A 64 -1.64 19.11 -5.36
N LEU A 65 -1.48 17.98 -4.68
CA LEU A 65 -0.79 17.92 -3.39
C LEU A 65 0.70 18.25 -3.54
N ALA A 66 1.35 17.76 -4.59
CA ALA A 66 2.75 18.08 -4.89
C ALA A 66 2.97 19.58 -5.08
N ASP A 67 2.09 20.27 -5.80
CA ASP A 67 2.12 21.72 -5.98
C ASP A 67 1.92 22.48 -4.65
N ASN A 68 0.98 22.03 -3.83
CA ASN A 68 0.75 22.59 -2.50
C ASN A 68 2.00 22.46 -1.61
N LEU A 69 2.61 21.28 -1.57
CA LEU A 69 3.83 21.02 -0.77
C LEU A 69 5.01 21.84 -1.29
N ARG A 70 5.14 21.98 -2.60
CA ARG A 70 6.18 22.80 -3.24
C ARG A 70 6.08 24.29 -2.85
N SER A 71 4.88 24.80 -2.63
CA SER A 71 4.66 26.17 -2.16
C SER A 71 5.04 26.39 -0.69
N ARG A 72 5.14 25.31 0.12
CA ARG A 72 5.40 25.36 1.56
C ARG A 72 6.83 25.14 1.95
N PHE A 73 7.62 24.45 1.10
CA PHE A 73 9.01 24.09 1.40
C PHE A 73 9.97 24.80 0.46
N LYS A 74 11.15 25.14 0.95
CA LYS A 74 12.22 25.78 0.15
C LYS A 74 12.56 24.95 -1.09
N ARG A 75 12.64 23.63 -0.93
CA ARG A 75 12.85 22.66 -2.00
C ARG A 75 12.09 21.38 -1.63
N TYR A 76 11.10 21.01 -2.42
CA TYR A 76 10.34 19.78 -2.28
C TYR A 76 10.60 18.86 -3.47
N LEU A 77 10.98 17.60 -3.20
CA LEU A 77 11.41 16.65 -4.22
C LEU A 77 10.67 15.33 -4.06
N ASN A 78 9.93 14.93 -5.09
CA ASN A 78 9.47 13.56 -5.26
C ASN A 78 10.60 12.76 -5.90
N ILE A 79 11.13 11.74 -5.19
CA ILE A 79 12.30 10.96 -5.63
C ILE A 79 12.01 9.47 -5.83
N GLY A 80 10.74 9.09 -5.84
CA GLY A 80 10.31 7.68 -5.91
C GLY A 80 9.50 7.36 -7.18
N PRO A 81 9.00 6.11 -7.26
CA PRO A 81 9.18 5.01 -6.30
C PRO A 81 10.63 4.49 -6.24
N LEU A 82 11.26 4.53 -5.07
CA LEU A 82 12.67 4.13 -4.90
C LEU A 82 12.92 2.66 -5.27
N GLY A 83 11.96 1.79 -5.08
CA GLY A 83 12.03 0.38 -5.48
C GLY A 83 12.21 0.18 -6.99
N LEU A 84 11.79 1.15 -7.81
CA LEU A 84 12.03 1.11 -9.26
C LEU A 84 13.39 1.69 -9.64
N LEU A 85 13.92 2.67 -8.89
CA LEU A 85 15.25 3.26 -9.13
C LEU A 85 16.38 2.29 -8.79
N SER A 86 16.21 1.44 -7.77
CA SER A 86 17.22 0.49 -7.34
C SER A 86 17.30 -0.78 -8.20
N SER A 87 16.42 -0.96 -9.17
CA SER A 87 16.33 -2.17 -10.01
C SER A 87 17.52 -2.37 -10.98
N THR A 88 18.47 -1.42 -11.05
CA THR A 88 19.72 -1.57 -11.79
C THR A 88 20.72 -2.55 -11.18
N LEU A 89 20.53 -2.93 -9.91
CA LEU A 89 21.24 -4.04 -9.28
C LEU A 89 20.37 -5.28 -9.44
N GLN A 90 20.69 -6.16 -10.39
CA GLN A 90 20.10 -7.50 -10.48
C GLN A 90 20.43 -8.30 -9.22
N GLN A 91 19.71 -8.03 -8.14
CA GLN A 91 19.71 -8.94 -6.99
C GLN A 91 18.98 -10.21 -7.42
N LEU A 92 19.62 -11.36 -7.24
CA LEU A 92 18.97 -12.66 -7.39
C LEU A 92 17.74 -12.66 -6.49
N VAL A 93 16.57 -12.79 -7.11
CA VAL A 93 15.30 -12.84 -6.36
C VAL A 93 15.32 -14.09 -5.51
N GLN A 94 15.30 -13.92 -4.19
CA GLN A 94 15.18 -15.04 -3.27
C GLN A 94 13.70 -15.44 -3.20
N ASP A 95 13.41 -16.69 -3.57
CA ASP A 95 12.09 -17.28 -3.44
C ASP A 95 12.20 -18.66 -2.77
N PRO A 96 12.58 -18.72 -1.49
CA PRO A 96 12.85 -19.97 -0.79
C PRO A 96 11.62 -20.88 -0.64
N HIS A 97 10.44 -20.35 -0.90
CA HIS A 97 9.18 -21.08 -0.75
C HIS A 97 8.48 -21.39 -2.09
N GLY A 98 9.11 -21.05 -3.23
CA GLY A 98 8.60 -21.37 -4.56
C GLY A 98 7.31 -20.64 -4.94
N CYS A 99 7.09 -19.43 -4.37
CA CYS A 99 5.90 -18.63 -4.62
C CYS A 99 5.76 -18.28 -6.11
N LEU A 100 6.84 -17.85 -6.75
CA LEU A 100 6.82 -17.46 -8.16
C LEU A 100 6.54 -18.66 -9.08
N ALA A 101 7.21 -19.80 -8.84
CA ALA A 101 6.95 -21.02 -9.61
C ALA A 101 5.52 -21.55 -9.42
N TRP A 102 4.90 -21.30 -8.26
CA TRP A 102 3.49 -21.59 -8.02
C TRP A 102 2.58 -20.64 -8.80
N MET A 103 2.93 -19.34 -8.85
CA MET A 103 2.19 -18.29 -9.58
C MET A 103 2.17 -18.54 -11.09
N GLU A 104 3.28 -19.03 -11.69
CA GLU A 104 3.37 -19.33 -13.13
C GLU A 104 2.30 -20.30 -13.63
N LYS A 105 1.74 -21.11 -12.73
CA LYS A 105 0.69 -22.08 -13.05
C LYS A 105 -0.72 -21.50 -12.95
N ARG A 106 -0.87 -20.21 -12.74
CA ARG A 106 -2.15 -19.54 -12.50
C ARG A 106 -2.51 -18.61 -13.66
N SER A 107 -3.80 -18.42 -13.85
CA SER A 107 -4.29 -17.51 -14.88
C SER A 107 -3.99 -16.05 -14.53
N SER A 108 -3.78 -15.24 -15.56
CA SER A 108 -3.53 -13.79 -15.37
C SER A 108 -4.64 -13.12 -14.57
N GLY A 109 -4.25 -12.39 -13.52
CA GLY A 109 -5.14 -11.62 -12.66
C GLY A 109 -6.07 -12.45 -11.77
N SER A 110 -5.75 -13.74 -11.53
CA SER A 110 -6.62 -14.63 -10.75
C SER A 110 -6.23 -14.79 -9.28
N VAL A 111 -5.02 -14.41 -8.90
CA VAL A 111 -4.43 -14.70 -7.58
C VAL A 111 -4.60 -13.53 -6.64
N ALA A 112 -5.04 -13.80 -5.41
CA ALA A 112 -4.97 -12.87 -4.29
C ALA A 112 -3.63 -13.03 -3.57
N TYR A 113 -2.82 -11.95 -3.53
CA TYR A 113 -1.67 -11.89 -2.64
C TYR A 113 -2.07 -11.23 -1.33
N ILE A 114 -1.74 -11.83 -0.19
CA ILE A 114 -2.12 -11.35 1.14
C ILE A 114 -0.86 -11.10 1.97
N SER A 115 -0.66 -9.86 2.45
CA SER A 115 0.43 -9.51 3.36
C SER A 115 0.11 -8.25 4.16
N PHE A 116 0.30 -8.32 5.47
CA PHE A 116 0.09 -7.21 6.40
C PHE A 116 1.42 -6.61 6.89
N GLY A 117 2.51 -6.84 6.16
CA GLY A 117 3.85 -6.36 6.50
C GLY A 117 4.48 -7.11 7.66
N THR A 118 5.57 -6.53 8.21
CA THR A 118 6.39 -7.19 9.23
C THR A 118 6.03 -6.82 10.66
N VAL A 119 5.34 -5.70 10.87
CA VAL A 119 5.06 -5.15 12.21
C VAL A 119 3.77 -5.73 12.78
N MET A 120 2.69 -5.73 11.99
CA MET A 120 1.36 -6.13 12.44
C MET A 120 0.95 -7.50 11.91
N THR A 121 0.05 -8.11 12.65
CA THR A 121 -0.71 -9.30 12.23
C THR A 121 -2.16 -9.02 12.60
N PRO A 122 -3.13 -9.30 11.72
CA PRO A 122 -4.55 -9.18 12.09
C PRO A 122 -4.88 -9.99 13.34
N PRO A 123 -5.90 -9.56 14.12
CA PRO A 123 -6.39 -10.35 15.26
C PRO A 123 -6.80 -11.77 14.87
N PRO A 124 -6.77 -12.75 15.80
CA PRO A 124 -7.09 -14.15 15.50
C PRO A 124 -8.43 -14.35 14.79
N GLY A 125 -9.48 -13.63 15.20
CA GLY A 125 -10.78 -13.68 14.54
C GLY A 125 -10.79 -13.19 13.11
N GLU A 126 -9.97 -12.20 12.78
CA GLU A 126 -9.81 -11.72 11.40
C GLU A 126 -8.97 -12.70 10.56
N LEU A 127 -7.95 -13.34 11.13
CA LEU A 127 -7.19 -14.38 10.43
C LEU A 127 -8.08 -15.57 10.07
N ALA A 128 -8.93 -16.00 10.99
CA ALA A 128 -9.91 -17.06 10.73
C ALA A 128 -10.90 -16.63 9.62
N ALA A 129 -11.43 -15.42 9.67
CA ALA A 129 -12.34 -14.89 8.66
C ALA A 129 -11.69 -14.82 7.25
N ILE A 130 -10.43 -14.39 7.17
CA ILE A 130 -9.65 -14.40 5.90
C ILE A 130 -9.53 -15.83 5.38
N ALA A 131 -9.12 -16.78 6.23
CA ALA A 131 -8.95 -18.18 5.86
C ALA A 131 -10.26 -18.80 5.35
N GLU A 132 -11.36 -18.60 6.07
CA GLU A 132 -12.69 -19.10 5.68
C GLU A 132 -13.18 -18.45 4.37
N GLY A 133 -12.96 -17.16 4.18
CA GLY A 133 -13.31 -16.46 2.95
C GLY A 133 -12.48 -16.92 1.76
N LEU A 134 -11.19 -17.18 1.92
CA LEU A 134 -10.35 -17.78 0.87
C LEU A 134 -10.83 -19.19 0.52
N GLU A 135 -11.07 -20.03 1.52
CA GLU A 135 -11.53 -21.41 1.29
C GLU A 135 -12.88 -21.44 0.56
N SER A 136 -13.79 -20.55 0.92
CA SER A 136 -15.13 -20.48 0.35
C SER A 136 -15.15 -19.90 -1.06
N SER A 137 -14.43 -18.79 -1.29
CA SER A 137 -14.39 -18.09 -2.58
C SER A 137 -13.69 -18.87 -3.70
N LYS A 138 -12.87 -19.88 -3.34
CA LYS A 138 -12.01 -20.63 -4.26
C LYS A 138 -11.00 -19.77 -5.04
N VAL A 139 -10.79 -18.52 -4.64
CA VAL A 139 -9.77 -17.66 -5.25
C VAL A 139 -8.38 -18.23 -4.94
N PRO A 140 -7.53 -18.47 -5.94
CA PRO A 140 -6.13 -18.85 -5.71
C PRO A 140 -5.40 -17.78 -4.89
N PHE A 141 -4.50 -18.19 -3.98
CA PHE A 141 -3.86 -17.20 -3.12
C PHE A 141 -2.40 -17.55 -2.75
N VAL A 142 -1.63 -16.50 -2.50
CA VAL A 142 -0.35 -16.54 -1.77
C VAL A 142 -0.51 -15.68 -0.52
N TRP A 143 -0.33 -16.28 0.65
CA TRP A 143 -0.48 -15.59 1.92
C TRP A 143 0.85 -15.57 2.68
N SER A 144 1.46 -14.38 2.81
CA SER A 144 2.62 -14.19 3.69
C SER A 144 2.14 -14.04 5.14
N LEU A 145 2.31 -15.08 5.94
CA LEU A 145 1.85 -15.15 7.33
C LEU A 145 2.95 -15.74 8.22
N LYS A 146 3.31 -15.05 9.29
CA LYS A 146 4.33 -15.50 10.25
C LYS A 146 3.97 -16.86 10.83
N GLU A 147 4.94 -17.77 10.98
CA GLU A 147 4.76 -19.12 11.50
C GLU A 147 3.98 -19.17 12.82
N LYS A 148 4.29 -18.24 13.75
CA LYS A 148 3.60 -18.14 15.04
C LYS A 148 2.09 -17.87 14.93
N SER A 149 1.62 -17.41 13.78
CA SER A 149 0.20 -17.10 13.53
C SER A 149 -0.54 -18.26 12.86
N LEU A 150 0.15 -19.30 12.39
CA LEU A 150 -0.47 -20.47 11.76
C LEU A 150 -1.45 -21.19 12.71
N VAL A 151 -1.15 -21.20 14.01
CA VAL A 151 -2.01 -21.82 15.05
C VAL A 151 -3.36 -21.12 15.21
N GLN A 152 -3.50 -19.92 14.65
CA GLN A 152 -4.74 -19.13 14.70
C GLN A 152 -5.66 -19.39 13.49
N LEU A 153 -5.17 -20.15 12.51
CA LEU A 153 -5.96 -20.55 11.35
C LEU A 153 -6.93 -21.67 11.72
N PRO A 154 -8.10 -21.76 11.05
CA PRO A 154 -9.04 -22.85 11.26
C PRO A 154 -8.35 -24.21 11.08
N LYS A 155 -8.66 -25.15 11.97
CA LYS A 155 -8.08 -26.51 11.94
C LYS A 155 -8.28 -27.17 10.56
N GLY A 156 -7.18 -27.66 9.97
CA GLY A 156 -7.18 -28.32 8.66
C GLY A 156 -7.30 -27.36 7.46
N PHE A 157 -7.27 -26.05 7.66
CA PHE A 157 -7.32 -25.08 6.57
C PHE A 157 -6.23 -25.32 5.52
N LEU A 158 -4.99 -25.48 5.94
CA LEU A 158 -3.85 -25.69 5.03
C LEU A 158 -4.03 -26.96 4.16
N ASP A 159 -4.54 -28.04 4.75
CA ASP A 159 -4.77 -29.29 4.03
C ASP A 159 -5.90 -29.14 3.00
N ARG A 160 -7.00 -28.49 3.37
CA ARG A 160 -8.16 -28.31 2.49
C ARG A 160 -7.88 -27.33 1.34
N THR A 161 -6.94 -26.42 1.52
CA THR A 161 -6.62 -25.36 0.50
C THR A 161 -5.29 -25.59 -0.22
N ARG A 162 -4.61 -26.71 -0.02
CA ARG A 162 -3.27 -27.01 -0.57
C ARG A 162 -3.16 -26.88 -2.10
N GLU A 163 -4.25 -27.17 -2.83
CA GLU A 163 -4.30 -27.03 -4.30
C GLU A 163 -4.70 -25.61 -4.73
N GLN A 164 -5.33 -24.86 -3.81
CA GLN A 164 -5.86 -23.52 -4.07
C GLN A 164 -4.84 -22.43 -3.76
N GLY A 165 -4.01 -22.59 -2.73
CA GLY A 165 -3.10 -21.55 -2.30
C GLY A 165 -1.93 -22.06 -1.46
N ILE A 166 -1.02 -21.15 -1.18
CA ILE A 166 0.13 -21.37 -0.31
C ILE A 166 0.19 -20.32 0.80
N VAL A 167 0.54 -20.79 2.00
CA VAL A 167 0.81 -19.92 3.15
C VAL A 167 2.28 -20.05 3.49
N VAL A 168 3.02 -18.95 3.50
CA VAL A 168 4.47 -18.93 3.70
C VAL A 168 4.85 -17.87 4.72
N PRO A 169 5.94 -18.05 5.49
CA PRO A 169 6.36 -17.07 6.49
C PRO A 169 6.88 -15.76 5.86
N TRP A 170 7.37 -15.84 4.64
CA TRP A 170 7.88 -14.72 3.86
C TRP A 170 7.69 -15.00 2.36
N ALA A 171 7.44 -13.96 1.59
CA ALA A 171 7.27 -14.01 0.14
C ALA A 171 7.97 -12.83 -0.55
N PRO A 172 8.48 -12.99 -1.78
CA PRO A 172 9.10 -11.91 -2.56
C PRO A 172 8.01 -10.94 -3.08
N GLN A 173 7.54 -10.03 -2.21
CA GLN A 173 6.37 -9.17 -2.43
C GLN A 173 6.45 -8.36 -3.73
N VAL A 174 7.60 -7.74 -4.02
CA VAL A 174 7.77 -6.90 -5.22
C VAL A 174 7.58 -7.72 -6.49
N GLU A 175 8.15 -8.93 -6.53
CA GLU A 175 8.07 -9.84 -7.67
C GLU A 175 6.67 -10.42 -7.82
N LEU A 176 6.02 -10.78 -6.71
CA LEU A 176 4.63 -11.22 -6.72
C LEU A 176 3.69 -10.14 -7.23
N LEU A 177 3.88 -8.90 -6.80
CA LEU A 177 3.06 -7.77 -7.29
C LEU A 177 3.31 -7.42 -8.76
N LYS A 178 4.50 -7.73 -9.29
CA LYS A 178 4.80 -7.59 -10.73
C LYS A 178 4.30 -8.77 -11.57
N HIS A 179 4.01 -9.92 -10.94
CA HIS A 179 3.61 -11.13 -11.64
C HIS A 179 2.22 -10.98 -12.24
N GLU A 180 2.04 -11.38 -13.50
CA GLU A 180 0.79 -11.22 -14.23
C GLU A 180 -0.42 -11.93 -13.61
N ALA A 181 -0.18 -13.04 -12.90
CA ALA A 181 -1.23 -13.79 -12.21
C ALA A 181 -1.81 -13.02 -10.99
N THR A 182 -1.14 -12.00 -10.46
CA THR A 182 -1.66 -11.23 -9.33
C THR A 182 -2.83 -10.37 -9.75
N GLY A 183 -4.00 -10.66 -9.19
CA GLY A 183 -5.25 -9.93 -9.45
C GLY A 183 -5.58 -8.89 -8.40
N VAL A 184 -5.20 -9.14 -7.14
CA VAL A 184 -5.48 -8.25 -6.01
C VAL A 184 -4.43 -8.40 -4.92
N PHE A 185 -4.12 -7.30 -4.25
CA PHE A 185 -3.27 -7.28 -3.06
C PHE A 185 -4.09 -6.92 -1.81
N VAL A 186 -4.15 -7.85 -0.85
CA VAL A 186 -4.78 -7.63 0.45
C VAL A 186 -3.71 -7.12 1.40
N THR A 187 -3.82 -5.88 1.83
CA THR A 187 -2.72 -5.16 2.48
C THR A 187 -3.16 -4.31 3.67
N HIS A 188 -2.21 -4.02 4.56
CA HIS A 188 -2.37 -3.05 5.64
C HIS A 188 -2.23 -1.58 5.18
N CYS A 189 -1.92 -1.33 3.91
CA CYS A 189 -1.71 0.01 3.35
C CYS A 189 -0.51 0.79 3.91
N GLY A 190 0.54 0.12 4.39
CA GLY A 190 1.82 0.79 4.65
C GLY A 190 2.37 1.38 3.35
N TRP A 191 2.97 2.58 3.41
CA TRP A 191 3.33 3.36 2.23
C TRP A 191 4.17 2.61 1.20
N ASN A 192 5.19 1.88 1.62
CA ASN A 192 6.01 1.09 0.69
C ASN A 192 5.18 0.02 -0.04
N SER A 193 4.29 -0.68 0.68
CA SER A 193 3.40 -1.69 0.07
C SER A 193 2.43 -1.08 -0.93
N VAL A 194 1.94 0.14 -0.67
CA VAL A 194 1.12 0.89 -1.62
C VAL A 194 1.91 1.22 -2.88
N LEU A 195 3.13 1.75 -2.75
CA LEU A 195 3.99 2.06 -3.90
C LEU A 195 4.39 0.82 -4.69
N GLU A 196 4.66 -0.30 -4.03
CA GLU A 196 4.96 -1.58 -4.67
C GLU A 196 3.74 -2.10 -5.46
N SER A 197 2.53 -1.98 -4.90
CA SER A 197 1.29 -2.34 -5.59
C SER A 197 1.02 -1.44 -6.79
N VAL A 198 1.20 -0.13 -6.65
CA VAL A 198 1.13 0.84 -7.77
C VAL A 198 2.14 0.48 -8.85
N SER A 199 3.39 0.19 -8.48
CA SER A 199 4.46 -0.23 -9.40
C SER A 199 4.15 -1.56 -10.10
N GLY A 200 3.40 -2.44 -9.46
CA GLY A 200 2.88 -3.68 -10.04
C GLY A 200 1.64 -3.47 -10.94
N GLY A 201 0.90 -2.38 -10.74
CA GLY A 201 -0.40 -2.14 -11.36
C GLY A 201 -1.51 -3.03 -10.79
N VAL A 202 -1.44 -3.35 -9.51
CA VAL A 202 -2.32 -4.30 -8.81
C VAL A 202 -3.33 -3.55 -7.96
N PRO A 203 -4.65 -3.81 -8.09
CA PRO A 203 -5.66 -3.28 -7.19
C PRO A 203 -5.51 -3.79 -5.75
N MET A 204 -5.99 -3.00 -4.77
CA MET A 204 -5.82 -3.32 -3.36
C MET A 204 -7.14 -3.51 -2.61
N ILE A 205 -7.14 -4.46 -1.64
CA ILE A 205 -8.11 -4.54 -0.55
C ILE A 205 -7.38 -4.11 0.71
N CYS A 206 -7.82 -2.99 1.29
CA CYS A 206 -7.12 -2.26 2.33
C CYS A 206 -7.67 -2.57 3.73
N ARG A 207 -6.80 -2.95 4.67
CA ARG A 207 -7.11 -3.10 6.12
C ARG A 207 -6.11 -2.28 6.94
N PRO A 208 -6.31 -0.97 7.08
CA PRO A 208 -5.45 -0.14 7.91
C PRO A 208 -5.54 -0.49 9.40
N PHE A 209 -4.42 -0.44 10.11
CA PHE A 209 -4.35 -0.66 11.57
C PHE A 209 -3.98 0.63 12.30
N PHE A 210 -2.89 1.32 11.92
CA PHE A 210 -2.37 2.50 12.61
C PHE A 210 -1.56 3.41 11.68
N GLY A 211 -1.11 4.54 12.21
CA GLY A 211 -0.21 5.48 11.50
C GLY A 211 -0.85 6.11 10.27
N ASP A 212 -0.10 6.16 9.20
CA ASP A 212 -0.50 6.69 7.90
C ASP A 212 -1.41 5.74 7.08
N GLN A 213 -1.60 4.52 7.54
CA GLN A 213 -2.29 3.47 6.78
C GLN A 213 -3.74 3.83 6.46
N ARG A 214 -4.45 4.56 7.36
CA ARG A 214 -5.82 5.03 7.10
C ARG A 214 -5.86 6.07 5.99
N LEU A 215 -4.91 7.01 6.01
CA LEU A 215 -4.75 8.01 4.97
C LEU A 215 -4.47 7.35 3.62
N ASN A 216 -3.53 6.41 3.61
CA ASN A 216 -3.16 5.66 2.41
C ASN A 216 -4.34 4.83 1.88
N GLY A 217 -5.04 4.10 2.75
CA GLY A 217 -6.23 3.32 2.37
C GLY A 217 -7.35 4.19 1.81
N ARG A 218 -7.56 5.39 2.39
CA ARG A 218 -8.52 6.35 1.87
C ARG A 218 -8.12 6.88 0.49
N ALA A 219 -6.84 7.18 0.29
CA ALA A 219 -6.33 7.61 -1.01
C ALA A 219 -6.49 6.51 -2.08
N VAL A 220 -6.16 5.26 -1.75
CA VAL A 220 -6.38 4.09 -2.62
C VAL A 220 -7.83 4.00 -3.08
N GLU A 221 -8.79 4.21 -2.16
CA GLU A 221 -10.21 4.01 -2.42
C GLU A 221 -10.85 5.18 -3.18
N VAL A 222 -10.60 6.43 -2.76
CA VAL A 222 -11.37 7.58 -3.24
C VAL A 222 -10.58 8.63 -4.02
N VAL A 223 -9.25 8.65 -3.88
CA VAL A 223 -8.40 9.59 -4.64
C VAL A 223 -7.97 8.92 -5.94
N TRP A 224 -7.32 7.78 -5.83
CA TRP A 224 -6.76 7.06 -6.99
C TRP A 224 -7.72 6.03 -7.57
N GLU A 225 -8.73 5.60 -6.83
CA GLU A 225 -9.73 4.60 -7.23
C GLU A 225 -9.07 3.30 -7.75
N ILE A 226 -8.03 2.83 -7.05
CA ILE A 226 -7.26 1.62 -7.38
C ILE A 226 -7.49 0.49 -6.38
N GLY A 227 -8.53 0.57 -5.57
CA GLY A 227 -8.86 -0.43 -4.56
C GLY A 227 -10.04 -0.04 -3.71
N MET A 228 -10.20 -0.75 -2.62
CA MET A 228 -11.27 -0.51 -1.64
C MET A 228 -10.80 -0.82 -0.22
N THR A 229 -11.44 -0.22 0.77
CA THR A 229 -11.24 -0.57 2.18
C THR A 229 -12.16 -1.72 2.56
N ILE A 230 -11.68 -2.61 3.45
CA ILE A 230 -12.50 -3.71 3.97
C ILE A 230 -13.79 -3.17 4.64
N ILE A 231 -14.90 -3.85 4.42
CA ILE A 231 -16.21 -3.45 4.93
C ILE A 231 -16.17 -3.36 6.46
N ASN A 232 -16.66 -2.26 7.01
CA ASN A 232 -16.67 -1.96 8.44
C ASN A 232 -15.29 -1.98 9.13
N GLY A 233 -14.19 -1.94 8.37
CA GLY A 233 -12.83 -1.83 8.90
C GLY A 233 -12.29 -3.09 9.59
N VAL A 234 -12.99 -4.23 9.52
CA VAL A 234 -12.57 -5.52 10.06
C VAL A 234 -12.90 -6.65 9.09
N PHE A 235 -12.08 -7.69 9.05
CA PHE A 235 -12.39 -8.87 8.25
C PHE A 235 -13.50 -9.69 8.89
N THR A 236 -14.55 -9.95 8.12
CA THR A 236 -15.52 -11.03 8.32
C THR A 236 -15.46 -11.92 7.08
N LYS A 237 -15.83 -13.20 7.20
CA LYS A 237 -15.86 -14.13 6.07
C LYS A 237 -16.61 -13.54 4.89
N ASP A 238 -17.89 -13.24 5.06
CA ASP A 238 -18.77 -12.72 4.00
C ASP A 238 -18.33 -11.35 3.47
N GLY A 239 -17.78 -10.49 4.34
CA GLY A 239 -17.25 -9.19 3.96
C GLY A 239 -16.02 -9.32 3.07
N PHE A 240 -15.14 -10.27 3.37
CA PHE A 240 -13.94 -10.52 2.60
C PHE A 240 -14.26 -11.19 1.25
N GLU A 241 -15.16 -12.16 1.20
CA GLU A 241 -15.66 -12.75 -0.05
C GLU A 241 -16.24 -11.69 -0.99
N LYS A 242 -17.07 -10.78 -0.47
CA LYS A 242 -17.62 -9.65 -1.24
C LYS A 242 -16.52 -8.72 -1.79
N CYS A 243 -15.47 -8.46 -1.00
CA CYS A 243 -14.35 -7.65 -1.47
C CYS A 243 -13.58 -8.35 -2.59
N LEU A 244 -13.31 -9.66 -2.45
CA LEU A 244 -12.63 -10.46 -3.49
C LEU A 244 -13.46 -10.48 -4.78
N ASP A 245 -14.76 -10.76 -4.69
CA ASP A 245 -15.67 -10.77 -5.82
C ASP A 245 -15.71 -9.40 -6.51
N LYS A 246 -15.85 -8.32 -5.73
CA LYS A 246 -15.89 -6.95 -6.26
C LYS A 246 -14.62 -6.59 -7.03
N VAL A 247 -13.44 -6.92 -6.50
CA VAL A 247 -12.17 -6.53 -7.13
C VAL A 247 -11.79 -7.46 -8.30
N LEU A 248 -12.05 -8.75 -8.20
CA LEU A 248 -11.59 -9.73 -9.19
C LEU A 248 -12.61 -9.98 -10.32
N VAL A 249 -13.91 -9.83 -10.05
CA VAL A 249 -14.97 -10.28 -10.97
C VAL A 249 -15.82 -9.13 -11.50
N GLN A 250 -16.22 -8.18 -10.66
CA GLN A 250 -17.16 -7.12 -11.00
C GLN A 250 -16.53 -6.00 -11.86
N ASP A 251 -17.39 -5.19 -12.50
CA ASP A 251 -16.94 -4.05 -13.33
C ASP A 251 -16.17 -2.98 -12.54
N ASP A 252 -16.52 -2.78 -11.28
CA ASP A 252 -15.76 -1.90 -10.38
C ASP A 252 -14.28 -2.33 -10.29
N GLY A 253 -14.03 -3.63 -10.21
CA GLY A 253 -12.67 -4.18 -10.17
C GLY A 253 -11.91 -3.96 -11.50
N LYS A 254 -12.61 -4.05 -12.62
CA LYS A 254 -12.02 -3.72 -13.94
C LYS A 254 -11.59 -2.25 -13.99
N LYS A 255 -12.42 -1.33 -13.45
CA LYS A 255 -12.09 0.09 -13.33
C LYS A 255 -10.86 0.30 -12.43
N MET A 256 -10.84 -0.33 -11.24
CA MET A 256 -9.68 -0.27 -10.32
C MET A 256 -8.40 -0.75 -11.01
N LYS A 257 -8.46 -1.86 -11.73
CA LYS A 257 -7.32 -2.43 -12.48
C LYS A 257 -6.84 -1.50 -13.59
N CYS A 258 -7.76 -0.85 -14.31
CA CYS A 258 -7.41 0.14 -15.32
C CYS A 258 -6.69 1.34 -14.72
N ASN A 259 -7.19 1.87 -13.61
CA ASN A 259 -6.57 3.00 -12.91
C ASN A 259 -5.20 2.60 -12.33
N ALA A 260 -5.07 1.42 -11.73
CA ALA A 260 -3.80 0.91 -11.21
C ALA A 260 -2.74 0.77 -12.32
N LYS A 261 -3.14 0.31 -13.51
CA LYS A 261 -2.23 0.26 -14.68
C LYS A 261 -1.77 1.63 -15.13
N LYS A 262 -2.66 2.63 -15.16
CA LYS A 262 -2.28 4.01 -15.50
C LYS A 262 -1.26 4.57 -14.50
N LEU A 263 -1.48 4.37 -13.19
CA LEU A 263 -0.52 4.81 -12.18
C LEU A 263 0.81 4.06 -12.28
N LYS A 264 0.80 2.76 -12.64
CA LYS A 264 2.03 2.02 -12.95
C LYS A 264 2.82 2.69 -14.06
N GLU A 265 2.17 3.03 -15.19
CA GLU A 265 2.82 3.67 -16.33
C GLU A 265 3.45 4.99 -15.92
N LEU A 266 2.72 5.85 -15.20
CA LEU A 266 3.21 7.12 -14.66
C LEU A 266 4.40 6.92 -13.68
N ALA A 267 4.33 5.90 -12.81
CA ALA A 267 5.43 5.58 -11.90
C ALA A 267 6.71 5.18 -12.65
N TYR A 268 6.60 4.38 -13.71
CA TYR A 268 7.75 4.00 -14.55
C TYR A 268 8.29 5.19 -15.35
N GLU A 269 7.42 6.04 -15.87
CA GLU A 269 7.81 7.28 -16.54
C GLU A 269 8.58 8.20 -15.59
N ALA A 270 8.08 8.40 -14.36
CA ALA A 270 8.71 9.24 -13.35
C ALA A 270 10.16 8.83 -13.04
N VAL A 271 10.47 7.52 -13.05
CA VAL A 271 11.81 6.99 -12.77
C VAL A 271 12.63 6.69 -14.03
N SER A 272 12.12 6.97 -15.21
CA SER A 272 12.89 6.83 -16.46
C SER A 272 14.11 7.75 -16.47
N SER A 273 15.04 7.56 -17.39
CA SER A 273 16.28 8.35 -17.47
C SER A 273 16.04 9.87 -17.57
N LYS A 274 14.89 10.28 -18.12
CA LYS A 274 14.44 11.68 -18.26
C LYS A 274 13.26 11.99 -17.33
N GLY A 275 12.89 11.06 -16.47
CA GLY A 275 11.78 11.22 -15.54
C GLY A 275 12.10 12.16 -14.39
N ARG A 276 11.09 12.87 -13.93
CA ARG A 276 11.23 13.90 -12.88
C ARG A 276 11.79 13.34 -11.57
N SER A 277 11.38 12.13 -11.16
CA SER A 277 11.90 11.50 -9.95
C SER A 277 13.39 11.17 -10.06
N SER A 278 13.85 10.72 -11.23
CA SER A 278 15.27 10.48 -11.50
C SER A 278 16.10 11.77 -11.52
N GLU A 279 15.55 12.86 -12.06
CA GLU A 279 16.20 14.18 -12.03
C GLU A 279 16.27 14.72 -10.60
N ASN A 280 15.18 14.63 -9.85
CA ASN A 280 15.12 15.04 -8.44
C ASN A 280 16.11 14.23 -7.57
N PHE A 281 16.23 12.93 -7.81
CA PHE A 281 17.14 12.06 -7.07
C PHE A 281 18.61 12.44 -7.35
N ARG A 282 18.98 12.69 -8.61
CA ARG A 282 20.31 13.21 -8.98
C ARG A 282 20.58 14.54 -8.29
N GLY A 283 19.64 15.49 -8.37
CA GLY A 283 19.77 16.79 -7.73
C GLY A 283 19.86 16.71 -6.19
N LEU A 284 19.28 15.68 -5.54
CA LEU A 284 19.49 15.40 -4.14
C LEU A 284 20.92 14.92 -3.88
N LEU A 285 21.42 13.98 -4.67
CA LEU A 285 22.81 13.49 -4.54
C LEU A 285 23.83 14.61 -4.70
N ASP A 286 23.66 15.46 -5.71
CA ASP A 286 24.52 16.64 -5.92
C ASP A 286 24.49 17.59 -4.72
N ALA A 287 23.31 17.83 -4.14
CA ALA A 287 23.18 18.68 -2.96
C ALA A 287 23.88 18.09 -1.73
N VAL A 288 23.84 16.76 -1.54
CA VAL A 288 24.53 16.09 -0.42
C VAL A 288 26.03 16.09 -0.61
N VAL A 289 26.53 15.80 -1.81
CA VAL A 289 27.97 15.77 -2.13
C VAL A 289 28.59 17.15 -2.00
N ASN A 290 27.89 18.22 -2.38
CA ASN A 290 28.42 19.59 -2.30
C ASN A 290 28.35 20.22 -0.89
N ILE A 291 27.79 19.51 0.10
CA ILE A 291 27.78 19.94 1.52
C ILE A 291 29.01 19.35 2.28
N ILE A 292 29.64 18.33 1.72
CA ILE A 292 30.86 17.70 2.24
C ILE A 292 32.09 18.35 1.60
#